data_0b95a5a921aff99093593acb5f4d0eae
#
_entry.id   0b95a5a921aff99093593acb5f4d0eae
#
_cell.length_a   1.000
_cell.length_b   1.000
_cell.length_c   1.000
_cell.angle_alpha   90.00
_cell.angle_beta   90.00
_cell.angle_gamma   90.00
#
_symmetry.space_group_name_H-M   'P 1'
#
loop_
_entity.id
_entity.type
_entity.pdbx_description
1 polymer ?
#
loop_
_entity_poly.entity_id
_entity_poly.type
_entity_poly.pdbx_seq_one_letter_code
_entity_poly.pdbx_strand_id
1 'polypeptide(L)'
;MNTYQLSKFTHFATKDMAVIAFNLASNGFLLLHKELGEQVKALRHSIGQLQNLHPELFDQMLRMGMIVEAEADEVKALVDAWRAHDADPSTFGLIVNPTLGCNLRCWYCYEQHDRMPMMEEAVRHSICRLLDRKAEDEGLESMNVSFFGGEPLLGFHQVVMPILGRAAEVCGAKGIALHSSFTTNGVLLTEKVLDDLESVG
;
A
#
# COMPACT_ATOMS: atom_id res chain seq x y z
N MET A 1 -7.14 -19.98 32.19
CA MET A 1 -6.78 -18.69 31.60
C MET A 1 -7.12 -18.78 30.12
N ASN A 2 -7.71 -17.74 29.51
CA ASN A 2 -7.92 -17.75 28.07
C ASN A 2 -6.55 -17.75 27.39
N THR A 3 -6.25 -18.76 26.60
CA THR A 3 -5.00 -18.88 25.84
C THR A 3 -5.03 -18.02 24.58
N TYR A 4 -6.23 -17.60 24.17
CA TYR A 4 -6.48 -16.82 22.94
C TYR A 4 -7.39 -15.64 23.18
N GLN A 5 -7.20 -14.59 22.38
CA GLN A 5 -8.05 -13.40 22.31
C GLN A 5 -8.38 -13.04 20.86
N LEU A 6 -9.47 -12.32 20.65
CA LEU A 6 -9.73 -11.70 19.37
C LEU A 6 -8.71 -10.59 19.14
N SER A 7 -8.07 -10.56 17.99
CA SER A 7 -7.13 -9.50 17.64
C SER A 7 -7.81 -8.13 17.73
N LYS A 8 -7.13 -7.14 18.30
CA LYS A 8 -7.62 -5.74 18.40
C LYS A 8 -7.82 -5.09 17.04
N PHE A 9 -7.21 -5.64 16.00
CA PHE A 9 -7.36 -5.20 14.61
C PHE A 9 -8.50 -5.91 13.88
N THR A 10 -9.22 -6.83 14.53
CA THR A 10 -10.36 -7.52 13.92
C THR A 10 -11.66 -6.76 14.15
N HIS A 11 -12.32 -6.45 13.07
CA HIS A 11 -13.58 -5.72 13.02
C HIS A 11 -14.68 -6.57 12.37
N PHE A 12 -15.92 -6.29 12.75
CA PHE A 12 -17.10 -6.97 12.20
C PHE A 12 -18.06 -5.95 11.63
N ALA A 13 -18.59 -6.26 10.45
CA ALA A 13 -19.74 -5.56 9.86
C ALA A 13 -20.85 -6.56 9.57
N THR A 14 -22.09 -6.17 9.84
CA THR A 14 -23.27 -7.01 9.57
C THR A 14 -24.11 -6.34 8.50
N LYS A 15 -24.46 -7.09 7.45
CA LYS A 15 -25.38 -6.66 6.42
C LYS A 15 -26.26 -7.84 5.99
N ASP A 16 -27.56 -7.66 6.02
CA ASP A 16 -28.57 -8.66 5.63
C ASP A 16 -28.35 -10.00 6.36
N MET A 17 -28.03 -11.06 5.63
CA MET A 17 -27.79 -12.42 6.14
C MET A 17 -26.31 -12.76 6.31
N ALA A 18 -25.44 -11.76 6.27
CA ALA A 18 -23.98 -11.95 6.35
C ALA A 18 -23.34 -11.11 7.45
N VAL A 19 -22.28 -11.67 8.05
CA VAL A 19 -21.32 -10.95 8.89
C VAL A 19 -19.97 -11.03 8.20
N ILE A 20 -19.36 -9.87 8.01
CA ILE A 20 -18.00 -9.75 7.51
C ILE A 20 -17.08 -9.58 8.70
N ALA A 21 -16.08 -10.44 8.83
CA ALA A 21 -14.94 -10.25 9.72
C ALA A 21 -13.74 -9.79 8.89
N PHE A 22 -13.07 -8.74 9.35
CA PHE A 22 -11.91 -8.18 8.66
C PHE A 22 -10.84 -7.80 9.69
N ASN A 23 -9.59 -8.16 9.41
CA ASN A 23 -8.44 -7.78 10.23
C ASN A 23 -7.56 -6.77 9.50
N LEU A 24 -7.42 -5.57 10.07
CA LEU A 24 -6.68 -4.44 9.49
C LEU A 24 -5.16 -4.67 9.42
N ALA A 25 -4.60 -5.50 10.30
CA ALA A 25 -3.15 -5.74 10.32
C ALA A 25 -2.71 -6.79 9.31
N SER A 26 -3.52 -7.84 9.12
CA SER A 26 -3.21 -8.97 8.22
C SER A 26 -3.90 -8.88 6.86
N ASN A 27 -4.85 -7.94 6.68
CA ASN A 27 -5.82 -7.90 5.58
C ASN A 27 -6.65 -9.20 5.45
N GLY A 28 -6.74 -9.99 6.53
CA GLY A 28 -7.56 -11.19 6.58
C GLY A 28 -9.05 -10.84 6.45
N PHE A 29 -9.77 -11.58 5.63
CA PHE A 29 -11.18 -11.33 5.35
C PHE A 29 -11.97 -12.64 5.38
N LEU A 30 -13.11 -12.66 6.11
CA LEU A 30 -14.05 -13.77 6.17
C LEU A 30 -15.47 -13.28 5.99
N LEU A 31 -16.22 -13.98 5.17
CA LEU A 31 -17.68 -13.82 5.04
C LEU A 31 -18.35 -15.00 5.75
N LEU A 32 -19.14 -14.70 6.76
CA LEU A 32 -19.84 -15.68 7.59
C LEU A 32 -21.36 -15.52 7.41
N HIS A 33 -22.08 -16.65 7.45
CA HIS A 33 -23.53 -16.56 7.61
C HIS A 33 -23.86 -15.84 8.92
N LYS A 34 -24.97 -15.09 8.94
CA LYS A 34 -25.34 -14.20 10.04
C LYS A 34 -25.30 -14.89 11.41
N GLU A 35 -25.90 -16.06 11.52
CA GLU A 35 -25.97 -16.80 12.79
C GLU A 35 -24.58 -17.14 13.34
N LEU A 36 -23.69 -17.67 12.48
CA LEU A 36 -22.33 -18.01 12.84
C LEU A 36 -21.51 -16.75 13.19
N GLY A 37 -21.65 -15.70 12.40
CA GLY A 37 -20.97 -14.44 12.65
C GLY A 37 -21.40 -13.77 13.96
N GLU A 38 -22.68 -13.82 14.32
CA GLU A 38 -23.19 -13.32 15.60
C GLU A 38 -22.68 -14.18 16.78
N GLN A 39 -22.55 -15.50 16.60
CA GLN A 39 -21.93 -16.39 17.61
C GLN A 39 -20.45 -16.00 17.84
N VAL A 40 -19.69 -15.77 16.76
CA VAL A 40 -18.28 -15.33 16.86
C VAL A 40 -18.20 -14.00 17.59
N LYS A 41 -19.06 -13.03 17.27
CA LYS A 41 -19.13 -11.72 17.94
C LYS A 41 -19.47 -11.85 19.43
N ALA A 42 -20.39 -12.75 19.78
CA ALA A 42 -20.77 -13.03 21.17
C ALA A 42 -19.58 -13.60 21.98
N LEU A 43 -18.72 -14.38 21.33
CA LEU A 43 -17.53 -14.98 21.94
C LEU A 43 -16.32 -14.05 22.00
N ARG A 44 -16.45 -12.75 21.66
CA ARG A 44 -15.31 -11.80 21.57
C ARG A 44 -14.40 -11.78 22.82
N HIS A 45 -14.93 -12.00 23.99
CA HIS A 45 -14.17 -12.01 25.28
C HIS A 45 -13.76 -13.42 25.72
N SER A 46 -14.17 -14.46 24.99
CA SER A 46 -13.90 -15.84 25.27
C SER A 46 -13.68 -16.64 23.98
N ILE A 47 -13.00 -16.04 23.02
CA ILE A 47 -12.88 -16.54 21.64
C ILE A 47 -12.23 -17.93 21.58
N GLY A 48 -11.44 -18.32 22.58
CA GLY A 48 -10.89 -19.67 22.69
C GLY A 48 -11.97 -20.76 22.75
N GLN A 49 -13.21 -20.46 23.16
CA GLN A 49 -14.32 -21.41 23.13
C GLN A 49 -14.72 -21.80 21.70
N LEU A 50 -14.43 -20.94 20.71
CA LEU A 50 -14.70 -21.21 19.30
C LEU A 50 -13.94 -22.48 18.83
N GLN A 51 -12.78 -22.78 19.40
CA GLN A 51 -11.99 -23.96 19.10
C GLN A 51 -12.77 -25.26 19.35
N ASN A 52 -13.62 -25.29 20.39
CA ASN A 52 -14.44 -26.45 20.71
C ASN A 52 -15.75 -26.48 19.91
N LEU A 53 -16.32 -25.32 19.57
CA LEU A 53 -17.61 -25.21 18.89
C LEU A 53 -17.47 -25.34 17.37
N HIS A 54 -16.44 -24.69 16.81
CA HIS A 54 -16.17 -24.62 15.37
C HIS A 54 -14.66 -24.65 15.13
N PRO A 55 -13.98 -25.80 15.28
CA PRO A 55 -12.52 -25.91 15.21
C PRO A 55 -11.94 -25.42 13.88
N GLU A 56 -12.58 -25.74 12.76
CA GLU A 56 -12.11 -25.32 11.43
C GLU A 56 -12.15 -23.78 11.26
N LEU A 57 -13.23 -23.17 11.74
CA LEU A 57 -13.35 -21.71 11.72
C LEU A 57 -12.33 -21.05 12.65
N PHE A 58 -12.12 -21.62 13.83
CA PHE A 58 -11.08 -21.15 14.77
C PHE A 58 -9.70 -21.16 14.11
N ASP A 59 -9.31 -22.28 13.49
CA ASP A 59 -8.03 -22.42 12.80
C ASP A 59 -7.90 -21.46 11.61
N GLN A 60 -8.98 -21.22 10.89
CA GLN A 60 -9.00 -20.27 9.79
C GLN A 60 -8.81 -18.83 10.30
N MET A 61 -9.53 -18.44 11.35
CA MET A 61 -9.39 -17.11 11.97
C MET A 61 -8.00 -16.91 12.59
N LEU A 62 -7.42 -17.97 13.16
CA LEU A 62 -6.05 -17.94 13.69
C LEU A 62 -5.02 -17.70 12.56
N ARG A 63 -5.11 -18.49 11.48
CA ARG A 63 -4.23 -18.29 10.29
C ARG A 63 -4.36 -16.91 9.66
N MET A 64 -5.53 -16.29 9.73
CA MET A 64 -5.80 -14.94 9.22
C MET A 64 -5.44 -13.83 10.21
N GLY A 65 -4.86 -14.15 11.36
CA GLY A 65 -4.50 -13.18 12.39
C GLY A 65 -5.71 -12.51 13.07
N MET A 66 -6.93 -13.06 12.88
CA MET A 66 -8.14 -12.56 13.54
C MET A 66 -8.22 -12.98 15.00
N ILE A 67 -7.63 -14.12 15.33
CA ILE A 67 -7.43 -14.64 16.67
C ILE A 67 -5.93 -14.69 16.91
N VAL A 68 -5.50 -14.28 18.10
CA VAL A 68 -4.09 -14.26 18.51
C VAL A 68 -3.96 -14.84 19.91
N GLU A 69 -2.75 -15.18 20.32
CA GLU A 69 -2.47 -15.56 21.71
C GLU A 69 -2.80 -14.40 22.66
N ALA A 70 -3.31 -14.73 23.84
CA ALA A 70 -3.82 -13.74 24.79
C ALA A 70 -2.76 -12.72 25.26
N GLU A 71 -1.49 -13.12 25.26
CA GLU A 71 -0.37 -12.29 25.69
C GLU A 71 0.38 -11.61 24.52
N ALA A 72 -0.11 -11.78 23.28
CA ALA A 72 0.53 -11.20 22.11
C ALA A 72 0.50 -9.66 22.12
N ASP A 73 1.65 -9.04 22.03
CA ASP A 73 1.76 -7.60 21.78
C ASP A 73 1.65 -7.32 20.27
N GLU A 74 0.42 -7.26 19.80
CA GLU A 74 0.09 -7.06 18.38
C GLU A 74 0.62 -5.72 17.83
N VAL A 75 0.61 -4.65 18.64
CA VAL A 75 1.10 -3.34 18.21
C VAL A 75 2.61 -3.39 18.01
N LYS A 76 3.32 -3.99 18.99
CA LYS A 76 4.77 -4.15 18.87
C LYS A 76 5.13 -5.00 17.66
N ALA A 77 4.45 -6.13 17.45
CA ALA A 77 4.70 -7.01 16.30
C ALA A 77 4.50 -6.25 14.96
N LEU A 78 3.43 -5.45 14.84
CA LEU A 78 3.17 -4.65 13.65
C LEU A 78 4.25 -3.57 13.43
N VAL A 79 4.62 -2.85 14.50
CA VAL A 79 5.67 -1.81 14.45
C VAL A 79 7.02 -2.42 14.10
N ASP A 80 7.36 -3.58 14.66
CA ASP A 80 8.62 -4.27 14.38
C ASP A 80 8.66 -4.77 12.92
N ALA A 81 7.54 -5.27 12.39
CA ALA A 81 7.42 -5.65 10.98
C ALA A 81 7.59 -4.45 10.04
N TRP A 82 6.99 -3.31 10.35
CA TRP A 82 7.17 -2.08 9.57
C TRP A 82 8.62 -1.58 9.61
N ARG A 83 9.24 -1.56 10.79
CA ARG A 83 10.64 -1.17 10.92
C ARG A 83 11.58 -2.09 10.15
N ALA A 84 11.32 -3.39 10.17
CA ALA A 84 12.10 -4.35 9.37
C ALA A 84 11.95 -4.10 7.87
N HIS A 85 10.73 -3.79 7.41
CA HIS A 85 10.48 -3.41 6.02
C HIS A 85 11.15 -2.10 5.63
N ASP A 86 11.04 -1.06 6.48
CA ASP A 86 11.66 0.25 6.23
C ASP A 86 13.20 0.20 6.27
N ALA A 87 13.75 -0.76 7.01
CA ALA A 87 15.19 -0.98 7.12
C ALA A 87 15.76 -1.92 6.04
N ASP A 88 14.91 -2.48 5.18
CA ASP A 88 15.33 -3.41 4.13
C ASP A 88 16.11 -2.65 3.04
N PRO A 89 17.43 -2.89 2.91
CA PRO A 89 18.24 -2.20 1.91
C PRO A 89 17.99 -2.69 0.48
N SER A 90 17.29 -3.82 0.33
CA SER A 90 17.02 -4.41 -0.99
C SER A 90 15.97 -3.63 -1.80
N THR A 91 15.21 -2.74 -1.14
CA THR A 91 14.14 -1.98 -1.78
C THR A 91 14.30 -0.48 -1.55
N PHE A 92 14.24 0.30 -2.63
CA PHE A 92 14.18 1.75 -2.57
C PHE A 92 12.84 2.26 -3.10
N GLY A 93 12.10 3.04 -2.30
CA GLY A 93 10.84 3.66 -2.65
C GLY A 93 10.95 5.19 -2.76
N LEU A 94 10.43 5.77 -3.85
CA LEU A 94 10.37 7.21 -4.07
C LEU A 94 8.98 7.62 -4.52
N ILE A 95 8.37 8.56 -3.80
CA ILE A 95 7.12 9.20 -4.22
C ILE A 95 7.46 10.58 -4.77
N VAL A 96 7.02 10.84 -5.99
CA VAL A 96 7.26 12.09 -6.73
C VAL A 96 5.94 12.80 -6.96
N ASN A 97 5.85 14.08 -6.57
CA ASN A 97 4.74 14.95 -6.89
C ASN A 97 5.15 15.90 -8.03
N PRO A 98 4.81 15.59 -9.30
CA PRO A 98 5.18 16.43 -10.45
C PRO A 98 4.59 17.83 -10.37
N THR A 99 3.38 17.94 -9.82
CA THR A 99 2.65 19.19 -9.60
C THR A 99 1.65 19.03 -8.46
N LEU A 100 1.34 20.12 -7.78
CA LEU A 100 0.19 20.23 -6.87
C LEU A 100 -1.09 20.67 -7.60
N GLY A 101 -0.98 20.99 -8.90
CA GLY A 101 -2.13 21.32 -9.75
C GLY A 101 -2.94 20.07 -10.12
N CYS A 102 -4.25 20.26 -10.25
CA CYS A 102 -5.17 19.22 -10.70
C CYS A 102 -6.20 19.79 -11.68
N ASN A 103 -6.57 19.01 -12.67
CA ASN A 103 -7.63 19.32 -13.64
C ASN A 103 -9.05 19.04 -13.11
N LEU A 104 -9.17 18.44 -11.90
CA LEU A 104 -10.44 18.21 -11.20
C LEU A 104 -10.50 18.98 -9.88
N ARG A 105 -11.70 19.04 -9.28
CA ARG A 105 -12.01 19.65 -7.98
C ARG A 105 -12.91 18.70 -7.19
N CYS A 106 -12.33 17.56 -6.75
CA CYS A 106 -13.05 16.55 -5.99
C CYS A 106 -13.44 17.12 -4.62
N TRP A 107 -14.69 16.96 -4.22
CA TRP A 107 -15.23 17.49 -2.96
C TRP A 107 -14.54 16.93 -1.69
N TYR A 108 -13.91 15.78 -1.81
CA TYR A 108 -13.19 15.08 -0.73
C TYR A 108 -11.67 15.29 -0.80
N CYS A 109 -11.16 16.06 -1.77
CA CYS A 109 -9.73 16.28 -1.92
C CYS A 109 -9.19 17.09 -0.76
N TYR A 110 -8.12 16.62 -0.14
CA TYR A 110 -7.46 17.33 0.95
C TYR A 110 -6.45 18.37 0.44
N GLU A 111 -6.08 18.32 -0.83
CA GLU A 111 -5.14 19.28 -1.42
C GLU A 111 -5.82 20.60 -1.80
N GLN A 112 -5.08 21.69 -1.60
CA GLN A 112 -5.50 23.03 -2.04
C GLN A 112 -4.90 23.31 -3.43
N HIS A 113 -5.79 23.55 -4.40
CA HIS A 113 -5.40 23.76 -5.79
C HIS A 113 -5.38 25.26 -6.20
N ASP A 114 -5.16 26.18 -5.25
CA ASP A 114 -5.12 27.61 -5.50
C ASP A 114 -3.92 28.03 -6.35
N ARG A 115 -2.85 27.26 -6.26
CA ARG A 115 -1.65 27.39 -7.07
C ARG A 115 -1.36 26.07 -7.73
N MET A 116 -0.86 26.10 -8.96
CA MET A 116 -0.54 24.91 -9.75
C MET A 116 0.98 24.88 -10.06
N PRO A 117 1.86 24.85 -9.05
CA PRO A 117 3.29 24.80 -9.31
C PRO A 117 3.66 23.47 -9.96
N MET A 118 4.36 23.56 -11.09
CA MET A 118 5.03 22.42 -11.70
C MET A 118 6.42 22.26 -11.05
N MET A 119 6.89 21.04 -10.91
CA MET A 119 8.24 20.77 -10.42
C MET A 119 9.29 21.50 -11.27
N GLU A 120 10.18 22.21 -10.60
CA GLU A 120 11.28 22.91 -11.26
C GLU A 120 12.30 21.91 -11.83
N GLU A 121 12.94 22.29 -12.92
CA GLU A 121 13.92 21.47 -13.60
C GLU A 121 15.11 21.08 -12.69
N ALA A 122 15.54 21.99 -11.82
CA ALA A 122 16.62 21.72 -10.86
C ALA A 122 16.26 20.61 -9.86
N VAL A 123 14.98 20.56 -9.44
CA VAL A 123 14.47 19.48 -8.56
C VAL A 123 14.43 18.16 -9.31
N ARG A 124 13.88 18.15 -10.53
CA ARG A 124 13.87 16.97 -11.40
C ARG A 124 15.28 16.39 -11.60
N HIS A 125 16.26 17.23 -11.94
CA HIS A 125 17.67 16.81 -12.08
C HIS A 125 18.24 16.24 -10.77
N SER A 126 17.83 16.79 -9.63
CA SER A 126 18.26 16.29 -8.32
C SER A 126 17.68 14.91 -8.02
N ILE A 127 16.43 14.67 -8.44
CA ILE A 127 15.81 13.34 -8.36
C ILE A 127 16.56 12.34 -9.25
N CYS A 128 16.87 12.68 -10.50
CA CYS A 128 17.64 11.81 -11.38
C CYS A 128 18.99 11.44 -10.76
N ARG A 129 19.73 12.41 -10.19
CA ARG A 129 20.99 12.13 -9.48
C ARG A 129 20.78 11.28 -8.21
N LEU A 130 19.64 11.37 -7.55
CA LEU A 130 19.30 10.48 -6.43
C LEU A 130 19.14 9.04 -6.91
N LEU A 131 18.42 8.84 -8.02
CA LEU A 131 18.24 7.52 -8.63
C LEU A 131 19.58 6.90 -9.03
N ASP A 132 20.48 7.70 -9.65
CA ASP A 132 21.84 7.26 -9.98
C ASP A 132 22.60 6.74 -8.76
N ARG A 133 22.59 7.53 -7.68
CA ARG A 133 23.29 7.14 -6.43
C ARG A 133 22.65 5.91 -5.79
N LYS A 134 21.32 5.82 -5.81
CA LYS A 134 20.61 4.68 -5.23
C LYS A 134 20.85 3.39 -6.00
N ALA A 135 20.98 3.46 -7.31
CA ALA A 135 21.31 2.31 -8.13
C ALA A 135 22.76 1.79 -7.88
N GLU A 136 23.64 2.57 -7.21
CA GLU A 136 24.96 2.11 -6.78
C GLU A 136 24.98 1.47 -5.39
N ASP A 137 23.85 1.52 -4.64
CA ASP A 137 23.77 0.89 -3.31
C ASP A 137 23.90 -0.64 -3.46
N GLU A 138 24.82 -1.24 -2.71
CA GLU A 138 25.04 -2.69 -2.70
C GLU A 138 23.79 -3.40 -2.14
N GLY A 139 23.32 -4.41 -2.86
CA GLY A 139 22.17 -5.22 -2.44
C GLY A 139 20.80 -4.64 -2.79
N LEU A 140 20.74 -3.51 -3.53
CA LEU A 140 19.46 -3.01 -4.03
C LEU A 140 18.92 -3.94 -5.15
N GLU A 141 17.77 -4.55 -4.92
CA GLU A 141 17.12 -5.49 -5.84
C GLU A 141 15.91 -4.87 -6.55
N SER A 142 15.27 -3.89 -5.90
CA SER A 142 14.01 -3.28 -6.38
C SER A 142 13.98 -1.77 -6.16
N MET A 143 13.54 -1.04 -7.17
CA MET A 143 13.28 0.40 -7.12
C MET A 143 11.82 0.69 -7.48
N ASN A 144 11.10 1.36 -6.57
CA ASN A 144 9.70 1.71 -6.74
C ASN A 144 9.57 3.22 -6.90
N VAL A 145 9.14 3.71 -8.06
CA VAL A 145 8.91 5.13 -8.32
C VAL A 145 7.41 5.37 -8.50
N SER A 146 6.81 6.06 -7.54
CA SER A 146 5.38 6.37 -7.52
C SER A 146 5.14 7.84 -7.83
N PHE A 147 4.14 8.12 -8.65
CA PHE A 147 3.75 9.49 -8.99
C PHE A 147 2.40 9.82 -8.36
N PHE A 148 2.39 10.92 -7.61
CA PHE A 148 1.25 11.41 -6.85
C PHE A 148 1.12 12.93 -7.03
N GLY A 149 0.35 13.61 -6.16
CA GLY A 149 0.15 15.07 -6.14
C GLY A 149 -1.27 15.43 -6.55
N GLY A 150 -1.47 16.59 -7.17
CA GLY A 150 -2.77 16.98 -7.68
C GLY A 150 -3.22 16.03 -8.79
N GLU A 151 -2.68 16.20 -9.99
CA GLU A 151 -2.79 15.23 -11.10
C GLU A 151 -1.42 15.06 -11.74
N PRO A 152 -0.74 13.92 -11.54
CA PRO A 152 0.63 13.73 -12.01
C PRO A 152 0.76 13.77 -13.54
N LEU A 153 -0.27 13.37 -14.28
CA LEU A 153 -0.24 13.38 -15.75
C LEU A 153 -0.25 14.80 -16.36
N LEU A 154 -0.53 15.86 -15.60
CA LEU A 154 -0.30 17.24 -16.04
C LEU A 154 1.19 17.52 -16.26
N GLY A 155 2.07 16.86 -15.49
CA GLY A 155 3.52 16.94 -15.62
C GLY A 155 4.15 15.80 -16.41
N PHE A 156 3.38 15.03 -17.18
CA PHE A 156 3.81 13.77 -17.79
C PHE A 156 5.11 13.92 -18.58
N HIS A 157 5.14 14.73 -19.63
CA HIS A 157 6.32 14.87 -20.48
C HIS A 157 7.45 15.68 -19.84
N GLN A 158 7.12 16.62 -18.95
CA GLN A 158 8.11 17.54 -18.38
C GLN A 158 8.83 16.94 -17.16
N VAL A 159 8.14 16.10 -16.39
CA VAL A 159 8.63 15.59 -15.10
C VAL A 159 8.62 14.07 -15.05
N VAL A 160 7.47 13.45 -15.34
CA VAL A 160 7.30 11.99 -15.18
C VAL A 160 8.23 11.22 -16.10
N MET A 161 8.14 11.44 -17.41
CA MET A 161 8.91 10.69 -18.41
C MET A 161 10.43 10.84 -18.22
N PRO A 162 10.99 12.04 -17.98
CA PRO A 162 12.42 12.16 -17.71
C PRO A 162 12.90 11.40 -16.44
N ILE A 163 12.09 11.40 -15.37
CA ILE A 163 12.44 10.67 -14.14
C ILE A 163 12.32 9.17 -14.37
N LEU A 164 11.21 8.71 -14.97
CA LEU A 164 10.97 7.29 -15.21
C LEU A 164 11.97 6.71 -16.21
N GLY A 165 12.28 7.45 -17.30
CA GLY A 165 13.30 7.05 -18.26
C GLY A 165 14.68 6.92 -17.60
N ARG A 166 15.05 7.84 -16.70
CA ARG A 166 16.31 7.70 -15.95
C ARG A 166 16.29 6.49 -15.00
N ALA A 167 15.18 6.26 -14.30
CA ALA A 167 15.02 5.09 -13.45
C ALA A 167 15.18 3.80 -14.26
N ALA A 168 14.52 3.69 -15.42
CA ALA A 168 14.61 2.52 -16.29
C ALA A 168 16.04 2.27 -16.79
N GLU A 169 16.73 3.33 -17.20
CA GLU A 169 18.11 3.25 -17.65
C GLU A 169 19.06 2.71 -16.55
N VAL A 170 19.02 3.29 -15.34
CA VAL A 170 19.92 2.88 -14.26
C VAL A 170 19.56 1.51 -13.71
N CYS A 171 18.28 1.20 -13.58
CA CYS A 171 17.83 -0.12 -13.13
C CYS A 171 18.19 -1.21 -14.13
N GLY A 172 17.95 -0.98 -15.44
CA GLY A 172 18.33 -1.91 -16.49
C GLY A 172 19.83 -2.18 -16.55
N ALA A 173 20.66 -1.15 -16.38
CA ALA A 173 22.13 -1.29 -16.36
C ALA A 173 22.65 -2.11 -15.16
N LYS A 174 21.91 -2.16 -14.06
CA LYS A 174 22.32 -2.83 -12.80
C LYS A 174 21.54 -4.12 -12.52
N GLY A 175 20.54 -4.47 -13.33
CA GLY A 175 19.68 -5.63 -13.10
C GLY A 175 18.72 -5.45 -11.92
N ILE A 176 18.39 -4.22 -11.56
CA ILE A 176 17.45 -3.86 -10.50
C ILE A 176 16.01 -3.91 -11.07
N ALA A 177 15.06 -4.52 -10.38
CA ALA A 177 13.67 -4.53 -10.79
C ALA A 177 13.06 -3.12 -10.60
N LEU A 178 12.56 -2.51 -11.70
CA LEU A 178 11.85 -1.23 -11.62
C LEU A 178 10.34 -1.47 -11.55
N HIS A 179 9.70 -0.83 -10.58
CA HIS A 179 8.24 -0.74 -10.50
C HIS A 179 7.81 0.72 -10.51
N SER A 180 6.80 1.04 -11.32
CA SER A 180 6.20 2.37 -11.33
C SER A 180 4.72 2.31 -11.01
N SER A 181 4.21 3.33 -10.33
CA SER A 181 2.78 3.45 -10.03
C SER A 181 2.31 4.90 -10.12
N PHE A 182 1.03 5.07 -10.44
CA PHE A 182 0.41 6.37 -10.62
C PHE A 182 -0.88 6.44 -9.82
N THR A 183 -1.01 7.47 -8.99
CA THR A 183 -2.31 7.86 -8.44
C THR A 183 -2.85 8.99 -9.30
N THR A 184 -3.73 8.65 -10.21
CA THR A 184 -4.29 9.56 -11.22
C THR A 184 -5.81 9.50 -11.25
N ASN A 185 -6.46 10.60 -11.63
CA ASN A 185 -7.89 10.60 -11.92
C ASN A 185 -8.24 10.00 -13.30
N GLY A 186 -7.26 9.65 -14.09
CA GLY A 186 -7.39 8.97 -15.37
C GLY A 186 -7.86 9.82 -16.56
N VAL A 187 -8.24 11.09 -16.34
CA VAL A 187 -8.77 11.95 -17.43
C VAL A 187 -7.75 12.19 -18.54
N LEU A 188 -6.47 12.22 -18.19
CA LEU A 188 -5.37 12.44 -19.14
C LEU A 188 -4.72 11.13 -19.63
N LEU A 189 -5.23 9.99 -19.21
CA LEU A 189 -4.72 8.68 -19.63
C LEU A 189 -5.23 8.36 -21.04
N THR A 190 -4.37 8.55 -22.02
CA THR A 190 -4.63 8.28 -23.44
C THR A 190 -3.79 7.12 -23.93
N GLU A 191 -4.14 6.52 -25.09
CA GLU A 191 -3.32 5.48 -25.73
C GLU A 191 -1.87 5.94 -25.90
N LYS A 192 -1.66 7.20 -26.30
CA LYS A 192 -0.31 7.75 -26.44
C LYS A 192 0.46 7.77 -25.10
N VAL A 193 -0.20 8.10 -23.99
CA VAL A 193 0.43 8.07 -22.65
C VAL A 193 0.80 6.64 -22.28
N LEU A 194 -0.03 5.65 -22.61
CA LEU A 194 0.27 4.24 -22.40
C LEU A 194 1.45 3.78 -23.27
N ASP A 195 1.44 4.11 -24.56
CA ASP A 195 2.54 3.78 -25.49
C ASP A 195 3.88 4.39 -25.00
N ASP A 196 3.85 5.66 -24.55
CA ASP A 196 5.03 6.33 -24.02
C ASP A 196 5.55 5.62 -22.72
N LEU A 197 4.65 5.17 -21.85
CA LEU A 197 5.01 4.40 -20.64
C LEU A 197 5.59 3.03 -20.99
N GLU A 198 4.99 2.30 -21.93
CA GLU A 198 5.50 1.01 -22.41
C GLU A 198 6.90 1.14 -23.04
N SER A 199 7.23 2.31 -23.60
CA SER A 199 8.55 2.55 -24.22
C SER A 199 9.70 2.62 -23.21
N VAL A 200 9.42 2.79 -21.94
CA VAL A 200 10.44 2.90 -20.87
C VAL A 200 10.53 1.66 -19.96
N GLY A 201 9.73 0.62 -20.22
CA GLY A 201 9.82 -0.69 -19.58
C GLY A 201 8.62 -1.08 -18.76
#